data_b595798c7547f5aff82fc57fb3d11aed
#
_entry.id   b595798c7547f5aff82fc57fb3d11aed
#
_cell.length_a   1.000
_cell.length_b   1.000
_cell.length_c   1.000
_cell.angle_alpha   90.00
_cell.angle_beta   90.00
_cell.angle_gamma   90.00
#
_symmetry.space_group_name_H-M   'P 1'
#
loop_
_entity.id
_entity.type
_entity.pdbx_description
1 polymer ?
#
loop_
_entity_poly.entity_id
_entity_poly.type
_entity_poly.pdbx_seq_one_letter_code
_entity_poly.pdbx_strand_id
1 'polypeptide(L)'
;TPEAYNQAFAAFIRRTQPGGAVIACAEDAGVRALLANEDFSWIQVLTYGYSEGCAYRIQSIRWNGEGYDFSLFHTDTQKEIGSFRLSVPGRHNLLNAAGAVAVLYQMGLPAAKARASLADFSGTERRFESVCHSADTVVINDYGHHPTQLNLTLEAARELYPDHCLWAVWEPHTYSRTDAMQEAFTVALQRADRVVILPTYAARETAETDTPFQIAKNIPGARAACFDGFAEAADFVAGQAKGLNVVIVFSAGKGPQFASLLCEKLDERRQND
;
A
#
# COMPACT_ATOMS: atom_id res chain seq x y z
N THR A 1 -22.49 4.20 -2.05
CA THR A 1 -22.40 3.58 -3.39
C THR A 1 -21.16 4.09 -4.11
N PRO A 2 -20.61 3.36 -5.12
CA PRO A 2 -19.51 3.83 -5.96
C PRO A 2 -19.80 5.18 -6.61
N GLU A 3 -21.04 5.42 -7.02
CA GLU A 3 -21.47 6.68 -7.62
C GLU A 3 -21.37 7.85 -6.64
N ALA A 4 -21.81 7.67 -5.40
CA ALA A 4 -21.71 8.69 -4.36
C ALA A 4 -20.23 9.01 -4.02
N TYR A 5 -19.35 7.99 -4.07
CA TYR A 5 -17.92 8.15 -3.88
C TYR A 5 -17.30 8.98 -5.01
N ASN A 6 -17.61 8.66 -6.27
CA ASN A 6 -17.15 9.42 -7.43
C ASN A 6 -17.66 10.87 -7.39
N GLN A 7 -18.91 11.08 -7.00
CA GLN A 7 -19.50 12.42 -6.85
C GLN A 7 -18.81 13.26 -5.77
N ALA A 8 -18.36 12.62 -4.67
CA ALA A 8 -17.59 13.30 -3.63
C ALA A 8 -16.24 13.82 -4.17
N PHE A 9 -15.55 13.02 -5.00
CA PHE A 9 -14.32 13.46 -5.67
C PHE A 9 -14.58 14.56 -6.70
N ALA A 10 -15.64 14.46 -7.51
CA ALA A 10 -16.01 15.52 -8.42
C ALA A 10 -16.29 16.83 -7.66
N ALA A 11 -17.05 16.76 -6.57
CA ALA A 11 -17.33 17.91 -5.71
C ALA A 11 -16.07 18.50 -5.09
N PHE A 12 -15.10 17.65 -4.70
CA PHE A 12 -13.80 18.11 -4.21
C PHE A 12 -13.02 18.88 -5.28
N ILE A 13 -12.92 18.31 -6.49
CA ILE A 13 -12.24 18.97 -7.62
C ILE A 13 -12.92 20.32 -7.97
N ARG A 14 -14.26 20.38 -7.93
CA ARG A 14 -15.02 21.61 -8.20
C ARG A 14 -14.75 22.75 -7.21
N ARG A 15 -14.12 22.48 -6.07
CA ARG A 15 -13.66 23.52 -5.13
C ARG A 15 -12.38 24.21 -5.54
N THR A 16 -11.69 23.69 -6.56
CA THR A 16 -10.50 24.35 -7.11
C THR A 16 -10.88 25.66 -7.74
N GLN A 17 -10.19 26.73 -7.37
CA GLN A 17 -10.45 28.08 -7.88
C GLN A 17 -10.18 28.16 -9.39
N PRO A 18 -10.89 29.03 -10.13
CA PRO A 18 -10.59 29.30 -11.54
C PRO A 18 -9.12 29.63 -11.75
N GLY A 19 -8.50 29.01 -12.77
CA GLY A 19 -7.06 29.12 -13.02
C GLY A 19 -6.16 28.25 -12.11
N GLY A 20 -6.73 27.53 -11.15
CA GLY A 20 -6.03 26.53 -10.37
C GLY A 20 -5.74 25.26 -11.17
N ALA A 21 -4.96 24.35 -10.60
CA ALA A 21 -4.59 23.08 -11.22
C ALA A 21 -4.95 21.87 -10.33
N VAL A 22 -5.31 20.77 -10.97
CA VAL A 22 -5.46 19.45 -10.37
C VAL A 22 -4.43 18.52 -10.99
N ILE A 23 -3.65 17.86 -10.15
CA ILE A 23 -2.67 16.85 -10.56
C ILE A 23 -3.29 15.47 -10.30
N ALA A 24 -3.57 14.70 -11.35
CA ALA A 24 -4.37 13.48 -11.29
C ALA A 24 -3.59 12.25 -11.77
N CYS A 25 -3.66 11.14 -11.02
CA CYS A 25 -3.01 9.88 -11.39
C CYS A 25 -3.74 9.23 -12.56
N ALA A 26 -3.07 9.11 -13.71
CA ALA A 26 -3.65 8.47 -14.90
C ALA A 26 -3.68 6.94 -14.80
N GLU A 27 -2.97 6.34 -13.84
CA GLU A 27 -2.94 4.89 -13.64
C GLU A 27 -4.19 4.38 -12.92
N ASP A 28 -4.93 5.25 -12.22
CA ASP A 28 -6.17 4.91 -11.54
C ASP A 28 -7.37 4.95 -12.50
N ALA A 29 -8.08 3.84 -12.62
CA ALA A 29 -9.23 3.73 -13.52
C ALA A 29 -10.42 4.62 -13.10
N GLY A 30 -10.62 4.78 -11.79
CA GLY A 30 -11.66 5.65 -11.24
C GLY A 30 -11.38 7.12 -11.54
N VAL A 31 -10.12 7.55 -11.40
CA VAL A 31 -9.67 8.89 -11.77
C VAL A 31 -9.89 9.15 -13.26
N ARG A 32 -9.47 8.22 -14.13
CA ARG A 32 -9.70 8.36 -15.58
C ARG A 32 -11.19 8.47 -15.93
N ALA A 33 -12.02 7.61 -15.34
CA ALA A 33 -13.47 7.64 -15.57
C ALA A 33 -14.09 8.96 -15.08
N LEU A 34 -13.66 9.45 -13.91
CA LEU A 34 -14.12 10.73 -13.37
C LEU A 34 -13.79 11.89 -14.32
N LEU A 35 -12.54 11.97 -14.78
CA LEU A 35 -12.07 13.03 -15.68
C LEU A 35 -12.75 12.97 -17.07
N ALA A 36 -13.13 11.78 -17.52
CA ALA A 36 -13.82 11.61 -18.81
C ALA A 36 -15.33 11.99 -18.76
N ASN A 37 -15.96 11.86 -17.58
CA ASN A 37 -17.41 12.03 -17.43
C ASN A 37 -17.82 13.39 -16.84
N GLU A 38 -16.86 14.19 -16.36
CA GLU A 38 -17.12 15.47 -15.69
C GLU A 38 -16.43 16.62 -16.42
N ASP A 39 -17.09 17.78 -16.49
CA ASP A 39 -16.47 18.98 -17.02
C ASP A 39 -15.70 19.74 -15.92
N PHE A 40 -14.43 20.02 -16.19
CA PHE A 40 -13.52 20.77 -15.35
C PHE A 40 -12.80 21.89 -16.14
N SER A 41 -13.44 22.44 -17.18
CA SER A 41 -12.84 23.38 -18.14
C SER A 41 -12.35 24.71 -17.53
N TRP A 42 -12.78 25.04 -16.32
CA TRP A 42 -12.33 26.28 -15.62
C TRP A 42 -10.99 26.14 -14.88
N ILE A 43 -10.42 24.93 -14.82
CA ILE A 43 -9.15 24.63 -14.17
C ILE A 43 -8.23 23.86 -15.13
N GLN A 44 -6.93 23.79 -14.79
CA GLN A 44 -6.00 22.90 -15.47
C GLN A 44 -6.08 21.49 -14.88
N VAL A 45 -6.38 20.50 -15.69
CA VAL A 45 -6.29 19.09 -15.30
C VAL A 45 -5.02 18.52 -15.91
N LEU A 46 -4.04 18.24 -15.08
CA LEU A 46 -2.72 17.73 -15.45
C LEU A 46 -2.58 16.29 -14.94
N THR A 47 -2.41 15.35 -15.84
CA THR A 47 -2.26 13.95 -15.46
C THR A 47 -0.79 13.57 -15.25
N TYR A 48 -0.54 12.60 -14.37
CA TYR A 48 0.76 11.98 -14.24
C TYR A 48 0.67 10.45 -14.24
N GLY A 49 1.71 9.80 -14.71
CA GLY A 49 1.75 8.35 -14.83
C GLY A 49 2.83 7.87 -15.80
N TYR A 50 2.65 6.65 -16.31
CA TYR A 50 3.62 5.99 -17.20
C TYR A 50 3.34 6.25 -18.67
N SER A 51 2.11 6.58 -19.04
CA SER A 51 1.69 6.72 -20.44
C SER A 51 2.20 8.02 -21.08
N GLU A 52 2.38 7.98 -22.42
CA GLU A 52 2.84 9.14 -23.20
C GLU A 52 1.85 10.33 -23.20
N GLY A 53 0.57 10.05 -22.94
CA GLY A 53 -0.47 11.07 -22.84
C GLY A 53 -0.51 11.83 -21.52
N CYS A 54 0.33 11.49 -20.54
CA CYS A 54 0.40 12.23 -19.28
C CYS A 54 1.15 13.54 -19.43
N ALA A 55 0.66 14.62 -18.81
CA ALA A 55 1.39 15.89 -18.72
C ALA A 55 2.73 15.71 -17.99
N TYR A 56 2.76 14.85 -16.98
CA TYR A 56 3.96 14.46 -16.22
C TYR A 56 4.21 12.96 -16.39
N ARG A 57 5.17 12.59 -17.25
CA ARG A 57 5.49 11.20 -17.57
C ARG A 57 6.64 10.69 -16.74
N ILE A 58 6.44 9.54 -16.09
CA ILE A 58 7.48 8.80 -15.37
C ILE A 58 8.27 7.99 -16.37
N GLN A 59 9.60 8.12 -16.34
CA GLN A 59 10.53 7.46 -17.25
C GLN A 59 11.74 6.89 -16.51
N SER A 60 12.57 6.11 -17.22
CA SER A 60 13.87 5.61 -16.74
C SER A 60 13.78 4.92 -15.37
N ILE A 61 12.70 4.13 -15.16
CA ILE A 61 12.46 3.45 -13.91
C ILE A 61 13.46 2.32 -13.75
N ARG A 62 14.14 2.31 -12.60
CA ARG A 62 15.10 1.26 -12.24
C ARG A 62 14.98 0.94 -10.76
N TRP A 63 14.87 -0.35 -10.42
CA TRP A 63 14.98 -0.83 -9.06
C TRP A 63 16.41 -0.58 -8.53
N ASN A 64 16.55 -0.02 -7.32
CA ASN A 64 17.84 0.35 -6.73
C ASN A 64 18.22 -0.48 -5.49
N GLY A 65 17.46 -1.53 -5.19
CA GLY A 65 17.67 -2.41 -4.03
C GLY A 65 16.74 -2.11 -2.84
N GLU A 66 16.18 -0.90 -2.74
CA GLU A 66 15.29 -0.47 -1.65
C GLU A 66 13.98 0.11 -2.19
N GLY A 67 14.06 0.76 -3.34
CA GLY A 67 12.97 1.44 -4.02
C GLY A 67 13.32 1.68 -5.48
N TYR A 68 13.14 2.91 -5.97
CA TYR A 68 13.29 3.19 -7.39
C TYR A 68 14.08 4.47 -7.67
N ASP A 69 14.99 4.38 -8.64
CA ASP A 69 15.45 5.55 -9.38
C ASP A 69 14.48 5.79 -10.55
N PHE A 70 14.10 7.03 -10.80
CA PHE A 70 13.22 7.40 -11.92
C PHE A 70 13.48 8.83 -12.38
N SER A 71 13.05 9.17 -13.60
CA SER A 71 12.96 10.54 -14.06
C SER A 71 11.51 10.97 -14.30
N LEU A 72 11.25 12.26 -14.16
CA LEU A 72 9.96 12.87 -14.47
C LEU A 72 10.12 13.84 -15.62
N PHE A 73 9.29 13.70 -16.65
CA PHE A 73 9.31 14.48 -17.87
C PHE A 73 8.00 15.27 -18.01
N HIS A 74 8.09 16.55 -18.34
CA HIS A 74 6.93 17.39 -18.63
C HIS A 74 6.69 17.40 -20.13
N THR A 75 5.59 16.79 -20.57
CA THR A 75 5.31 16.51 -21.98
C THR A 75 5.09 17.78 -22.80
N ASP A 76 4.32 18.75 -22.30
CA ASP A 76 4.01 19.97 -23.06
C ASP A 76 5.24 20.84 -23.33
N THR A 77 6.16 20.90 -22.36
CA THR A 77 7.40 21.69 -22.51
C THR A 77 8.55 20.90 -23.11
N GLN A 78 8.37 19.59 -23.31
CA GLN A 78 9.41 18.67 -23.80
C GLN A 78 10.70 18.73 -22.95
N LYS A 79 10.57 18.84 -21.62
CA LYS A 79 11.69 18.96 -20.69
C LYS A 79 11.69 17.89 -19.62
N GLU A 80 12.84 17.37 -19.34
CA GLU A 80 13.06 16.59 -18.12
C GLU A 80 13.07 17.53 -16.93
N ILE A 81 12.17 17.26 -15.95
CA ILE A 81 12.10 17.97 -14.67
C ILE A 81 13.31 17.58 -13.81
N GLY A 82 13.66 16.31 -13.82
CA GLY A 82 14.83 15.77 -13.14
C GLY A 82 14.75 14.27 -12.88
N SER A 83 15.87 13.75 -12.39
CA SER A 83 15.99 12.36 -11.94
C SER A 83 15.94 12.31 -10.41
N PHE A 84 15.27 11.32 -9.86
CA PHE A 84 14.94 11.19 -8.44
C PHE A 84 15.28 9.78 -7.97
N ARG A 85 15.64 9.68 -6.67
CA ARG A 85 15.76 8.42 -5.95
C ARG A 85 14.65 8.35 -4.90
N LEU A 86 14.03 7.20 -4.79
CA LEU A 86 13.07 6.86 -3.75
C LEU A 86 13.59 5.63 -3.00
N SER A 87 13.71 5.72 -1.67
CA SER A 87 14.23 4.66 -0.80
C SER A 87 13.13 3.85 -0.10
N VAL A 88 11.90 3.88 -0.63
CA VAL A 88 10.79 3.06 -0.14
C VAL A 88 10.27 2.17 -1.26
N PRO A 89 9.93 0.89 -0.97
CA PRO A 89 9.52 -0.07 -1.98
C PRO A 89 8.11 0.19 -2.50
N GLY A 90 7.80 -0.44 -3.62
CA GLY A 90 6.47 -0.47 -4.23
C GLY A 90 6.23 0.59 -5.29
N ARG A 91 5.70 0.15 -6.44
CA ARG A 91 5.38 1.02 -7.57
C ARG A 91 4.34 2.09 -7.25
N HIS A 92 3.46 1.84 -6.28
CA HIS A 92 2.51 2.84 -5.79
C HIS A 92 3.21 4.01 -5.09
N ASN A 93 4.32 3.77 -4.38
CA ASN A 93 5.12 4.83 -3.78
C ASN A 93 5.88 5.63 -4.85
N LEU A 94 6.32 4.99 -5.93
CA LEU A 94 6.85 5.69 -7.10
C LEU A 94 5.81 6.65 -7.71
N LEU A 95 4.56 6.21 -7.89
CA LEU A 95 3.47 7.07 -8.35
C LEU A 95 3.21 8.22 -7.37
N ASN A 96 3.17 7.96 -6.07
CA ASN A 96 2.98 8.99 -5.04
C ASN A 96 4.11 10.04 -5.09
N ALA A 97 5.37 9.60 -5.22
CA ALA A 97 6.53 10.48 -5.35
C ALA A 97 6.45 11.33 -6.62
N ALA A 98 6.11 10.73 -7.75
CA ALA A 98 5.96 11.46 -9.02
C ALA A 98 4.83 12.51 -8.94
N GLY A 99 3.70 12.16 -8.33
CA GLY A 99 2.61 13.11 -8.08
C GLY A 99 3.03 14.29 -7.21
N ALA A 100 3.77 14.02 -6.13
CA ALA A 100 4.31 15.06 -5.26
C ALA A 100 5.29 16.00 -6.00
N VAL A 101 6.20 15.43 -6.80
CA VAL A 101 7.13 16.22 -7.62
C VAL A 101 6.39 17.05 -8.66
N ALA A 102 5.35 16.49 -9.31
CA ALA A 102 4.54 17.22 -10.28
C ALA A 102 3.84 18.43 -9.63
N VAL A 103 3.29 18.29 -8.41
CA VAL A 103 2.70 19.40 -7.65
C VAL A 103 3.75 20.47 -7.35
N LEU A 104 4.92 20.09 -6.83
CA LEU A 104 5.99 21.03 -6.51
C LEU A 104 6.49 21.78 -7.76
N TYR A 105 6.62 21.09 -8.89
CA TYR A 105 7.01 21.69 -10.16
C TYR A 105 5.95 22.67 -10.65
N GLN A 106 4.67 22.32 -10.58
CA GLN A 106 3.56 23.22 -10.95
C GLN A 106 3.51 24.48 -10.08
N MET A 107 3.94 24.37 -8.82
CA MET A 107 4.10 25.53 -7.92
C MET A 107 5.37 26.36 -8.17
N GLY A 108 6.18 26.02 -9.17
CA GLY A 108 7.42 26.72 -9.49
C GLY A 108 8.59 26.43 -8.54
N LEU A 109 8.51 25.36 -7.75
CA LEU A 109 9.58 24.97 -6.84
C LEU A 109 10.71 24.21 -7.55
N PRO A 110 11.99 24.44 -7.19
CA PRO A 110 13.11 23.77 -7.84
C PRO A 110 13.11 22.26 -7.60
N ALA A 111 13.25 21.47 -8.67
CA ALA A 111 13.34 20.01 -8.62
C ALA A 111 14.47 19.49 -7.69
N ALA A 112 15.54 20.29 -7.50
CA ALA A 112 16.63 19.94 -6.60
C ALA A 112 16.18 19.76 -5.14
N LYS A 113 15.20 20.54 -4.66
CA LYS A 113 14.63 20.39 -3.31
C LYS A 113 13.83 19.06 -3.21
N ALA A 114 13.00 18.77 -4.19
CA ALA A 114 12.26 17.51 -4.23
C ALA A 114 13.22 16.31 -4.26
N ARG A 115 14.32 16.40 -5.01
CA ARG A 115 15.33 15.33 -5.11
C ARG A 115 15.96 14.99 -3.76
N ALA A 116 16.40 15.99 -3.01
CA ALA A 116 16.99 15.78 -1.69
C ALA A 116 15.97 15.15 -0.72
N SER A 117 14.76 15.74 -0.66
CA SER A 117 13.70 15.23 0.24
C SER A 117 13.25 13.80 -0.07
N LEU A 118 13.19 13.41 -1.34
CA LEU A 118 12.82 12.05 -1.72
C LEU A 118 13.91 11.02 -1.42
N ALA A 119 15.19 11.40 -1.58
CA ALA A 119 16.31 10.52 -1.25
C ALA A 119 16.40 10.24 0.26
N ASP A 120 16.03 11.21 1.09
CA ASP A 120 16.04 11.10 2.56
C ASP A 120 14.73 10.53 3.12
N PHE A 121 13.70 10.34 2.26
CA PHE A 121 12.40 9.85 2.70
C PHE A 121 12.44 8.35 3.00
N SER A 122 12.29 8.00 4.26
CA SER A 122 12.30 6.62 4.78
C SER A 122 10.92 5.99 4.96
N GLY A 123 9.87 6.64 4.46
CA GLY A 123 8.49 6.17 4.63
C GLY A 123 7.71 6.93 5.71
N THR A 124 6.54 6.43 6.01
CA THR A 124 5.67 6.92 7.09
C THR A 124 5.32 5.77 8.01
N GLU A 125 5.03 6.09 9.27
CA GLU A 125 4.54 5.09 10.23
C GLU A 125 3.39 4.29 9.65
N ARG A 126 3.39 2.99 9.90
CA ARG A 126 2.35 2.05 9.45
C ARG A 126 2.15 2.01 7.93
N ARG A 127 3.17 2.34 7.11
CA ARG A 127 3.18 2.18 5.65
C ARG A 127 4.44 1.47 5.24
N PHE A 128 4.36 0.14 5.13
CA PHE A 128 5.50 -0.74 4.92
C PHE A 128 6.62 -0.49 5.97
N GLU A 129 6.22 -0.24 7.21
CA GLU A 129 7.13 0.10 8.30
C GLU A 129 7.76 -1.16 8.88
N SER A 130 9.07 -1.31 8.80
CA SER A 130 9.79 -2.38 9.47
C SER A 130 9.85 -2.10 10.98
N VAL A 131 9.24 -2.98 11.78
CA VAL A 131 9.13 -2.78 13.24
C VAL A 131 10.12 -3.62 14.02
N CYS A 132 10.52 -4.79 13.51
CA CYS A 132 11.64 -5.55 14.07
C CYS A 132 12.28 -6.48 13.05
N HIS A 133 13.54 -6.82 13.34
CA HIS A 133 14.30 -7.84 12.66
C HIS A 133 14.79 -8.84 13.71
N SER A 134 14.22 -10.03 13.76
CA SER A 134 14.63 -11.08 14.69
C SER A 134 15.13 -12.28 13.91
N ALA A 135 16.44 -12.57 14.04
CA ALA A 135 17.14 -13.59 13.27
C ALA A 135 16.85 -13.47 11.76
N ASP A 136 16.13 -14.46 11.21
CA ASP A 136 15.80 -14.57 9.78
C ASP A 136 14.39 -14.02 9.45
N THR A 137 13.75 -13.33 10.39
CA THR A 137 12.37 -12.83 10.22
C THR A 137 12.32 -11.32 10.33
N VAL A 138 11.72 -10.69 9.31
CA VAL A 138 11.40 -9.25 9.30
C VAL A 138 9.91 -9.08 9.55
N VAL A 139 9.53 -8.22 10.49
CA VAL A 139 8.12 -7.89 10.77
C VAL A 139 7.84 -6.47 10.30
N ILE A 140 6.81 -6.33 9.49
CA ILE A 140 6.41 -5.08 8.84
C ILE A 140 4.98 -4.73 9.24
N ASN A 141 4.75 -3.48 9.67
CA ASN A 141 3.42 -2.92 9.84
C ASN A 141 2.95 -2.21 8.58
N ASP A 142 1.72 -2.49 8.15
CA ASP A 142 1.06 -1.75 7.06
C ASP A 142 -0.40 -1.41 7.43
N TYR A 143 -0.78 -0.16 7.19
CA TYR A 143 -2.14 0.33 7.43
C TYR A 143 -3.15 -0.19 6.40
N GLY A 144 -2.70 -0.99 5.44
CA GLY A 144 -3.53 -1.56 4.37
C GLY A 144 -4.76 -2.27 4.93
N HIS A 145 -5.94 -1.86 4.46
CA HIS A 145 -7.23 -2.39 4.87
C HIS A 145 -8.22 -2.47 3.70
N HIS A 146 -7.73 -2.32 2.48
CA HIS A 146 -8.46 -2.51 1.23
C HIS A 146 -7.71 -3.53 0.36
N PRO A 147 -8.39 -4.42 -0.39
CA PRO A 147 -7.73 -5.46 -1.18
C PRO A 147 -6.62 -4.94 -2.10
N THR A 148 -6.83 -3.79 -2.75
CA THR A 148 -5.82 -3.13 -3.58
C THR A 148 -4.54 -2.80 -2.80
N GLN A 149 -4.67 -2.30 -1.56
CA GLN A 149 -3.52 -1.98 -0.72
C GLN A 149 -2.75 -3.25 -0.33
N LEU A 150 -3.45 -4.30 0.12
CA LEU A 150 -2.84 -5.58 0.43
C LEU A 150 -2.05 -6.11 -0.78
N ASN A 151 -2.67 -6.10 -1.94
CA ASN A 151 -2.06 -6.56 -3.18
C ASN A 151 -0.76 -5.82 -3.50
N LEU A 152 -0.79 -4.48 -3.48
CA LEU A 152 0.38 -3.64 -3.80
C LEU A 152 1.50 -3.78 -2.76
N THR A 153 1.16 -3.91 -1.48
CA THR A 153 2.13 -4.13 -0.40
C THR A 153 2.78 -5.51 -0.50
N LEU A 154 2.00 -6.56 -0.80
CA LEU A 154 2.53 -7.92 -1.00
C LEU A 154 3.42 -8.00 -2.25
N GLU A 155 3.08 -7.29 -3.33
CA GLU A 155 3.95 -7.17 -4.51
C GLU A 155 5.29 -6.50 -4.16
N ALA A 156 5.23 -5.38 -3.44
CA ALA A 156 6.42 -4.66 -3.00
C ALA A 156 7.31 -5.51 -2.07
N ALA A 157 6.68 -6.27 -1.17
CA ALA A 157 7.40 -7.19 -0.30
C ALA A 157 8.08 -8.32 -1.07
N ARG A 158 7.42 -8.90 -2.06
CA ARG A 158 8.01 -9.94 -2.91
C ARG A 158 9.19 -9.42 -3.73
N GLU A 159 9.13 -8.15 -4.18
CA GLU A 159 10.23 -7.51 -4.89
C GLU A 159 11.45 -7.25 -3.98
N LEU A 160 11.20 -6.82 -2.73
CA LEU A 160 12.26 -6.53 -1.75
C LEU A 160 12.83 -7.81 -1.10
N TYR A 161 11.99 -8.83 -0.90
CA TYR A 161 12.31 -10.08 -0.20
C TYR A 161 12.03 -11.31 -1.08
N PRO A 162 12.71 -11.47 -2.22
CA PRO A 162 12.38 -12.51 -3.21
C PRO A 162 12.51 -13.94 -2.67
N ASP A 163 13.45 -14.17 -1.77
CA ASP A 163 13.80 -15.50 -1.24
C ASP A 163 13.14 -15.82 0.12
N HIS A 164 12.32 -14.88 0.64
CA HIS A 164 11.68 -15.05 1.94
C HIS A 164 10.30 -15.69 1.79
N CYS A 165 9.92 -16.51 2.79
CA CYS A 165 8.52 -16.91 2.97
C CYS A 165 7.70 -15.68 3.36
N LEU A 166 6.72 -15.31 2.52
CA LEU A 166 5.90 -14.13 2.69
C LEU A 166 4.63 -14.47 3.46
N TRP A 167 4.48 -13.86 4.64
CA TRP A 167 3.31 -13.98 5.48
C TRP A 167 2.44 -12.73 5.38
N ALA A 168 1.14 -12.93 5.19
CA ALA A 168 0.14 -11.89 5.36
C ALA A 168 -0.62 -12.15 6.67
N VAL A 169 -0.39 -11.34 7.68
CA VAL A 169 -1.19 -11.32 8.90
C VAL A 169 -2.20 -10.19 8.75
N TRP A 170 -3.48 -10.53 8.63
CA TRP A 170 -4.51 -9.56 8.30
C TRP A 170 -5.55 -9.44 9.41
N GLU A 171 -5.72 -8.22 9.92
CA GLU A 171 -6.83 -7.83 10.79
C GLU A 171 -7.93 -7.23 9.91
N PRO A 172 -9.05 -7.95 9.64
CA PRO A 172 -10.16 -7.40 8.88
C PRO A 172 -10.70 -6.13 9.55
N HIS A 173 -10.98 -5.10 8.74
CA HIS A 173 -11.49 -3.83 9.24
C HIS A 173 -12.92 -3.61 8.78
N THR A 174 -13.85 -3.70 9.72
CA THR A 174 -15.31 -3.70 9.59
C THR A 174 -15.87 -4.96 8.90
N TYR A 175 -17.00 -5.42 9.38
CA TYR A 175 -17.67 -6.59 8.81
C TYR A 175 -18.24 -6.27 7.44
N SER A 176 -18.92 -5.13 7.30
CA SER A 176 -19.56 -4.71 6.05
C SER A 176 -18.58 -4.61 4.88
N ARG A 177 -17.35 -4.09 5.09
CA ARG A 177 -16.33 -4.03 4.05
C ARG A 177 -15.82 -5.42 3.70
N THR A 178 -15.57 -6.25 4.71
CA THR A 178 -15.07 -7.60 4.53
C THR A 178 -16.05 -8.42 3.69
N ASP A 179 -17.35 -8.33 3.99
CA ASP A 179 -18.41 -8.99 3.25
C ASP A 179 -18.53 -8.48 1.81
N ALA A 180 -18.56 -7.16 1.63
CA ALA A 180 -18.70 -6.55 0.31
C ALA A 180 -17.52 -6.85 -0.64
N MET A 181 -16.35 -7.18 -0.09
CA MET A 181 -15.11 -7.36 -0.85
C MET A 181 -14.47 -8.75 -0.63
N GLN A 182 -15.24 -9.75 -0.21
CA GLN A 182 -14.77 -11.09 0.12
C GLN A 182 -13.87 -11.70 -0.95
N GLU A 183 -14.31 -11.69 -2.20
CA GLU A 183 -13.56 -12.25 -3.32
C GLU A 183 -12.24 -11.49 -3.56
N ALA A 184 -12.30 -10.17 -3.53
CA ALA A 184 -11.12 -9.32 -3.74
C ALA A 184 -10.07 -9.49 -2.62
N PHE A 185 -10.49 -9.64 -1.35
CA PHE A 185 -9.58 -9.97 -0.25
C PHE A 185 -8.97 -11.36 -0.42
N THR A 186 -9.77 -12.36 -0.82
CA THR A 186 -9.28 -13.72 -1.09
C THR A 186 -8.18 -13.70 -2.14
N VAL A 187 -8.41 -13.02 -3.27
CA VAL A 187 -7.43 -12.90 -4.36
C VAL A 187 -6.15 -12.17 -3.91
N ALA A 188 -6.30 -11.07 -3.17
CA ALA A 188 -5.13 -10.32 -2.69
C ALA A 188 -4.29 -11.16 -1.71
N LEU A 189 -4.91 -11.84 -0.75
CA LEU A 189 -4.21 -12.64 0.26
C LEU A 189 -3.53 -13.89 -0.32
N GLN A 190 -4.01 -14.43 -1.45
CA GLN A 190 -3.38 -15.56 -2.14
C GLN A 190 -1.96 -15.28 -2.64
N ARG A 191 -1.54 -14.02 -2.71
CA ARG A 191 -0.16 -13.64 -3.07
C ARG A 191 0.86 -13.96 -1.98
N ALA A 192 0.42 -14.11 -0.73
CA ALA A 192 1.27 -14.56 0.35
C ALA A 192 1.45 -16.08 0.34
N ASP A 193 2.59 -16.57 0.84
CA ASP A 193 2.85 -17.99 1.01
C ASP A 193 2.09 -18.55 2.22
N ARG A 194 1.86 -17.70 3.23
CA ARG A 194 1.12 -18.01 4.46
C ARG A 194 0.19 -16.86 4.81
N VAL A 195 -0.99 -17.18 5.30
CA VAL A 195 -2.00 -16.19 5.71
C VAL A 195 -2.46 -16.48 7.13
N VAL A 196 -2.48 -15.45 7.94
CA VAL A 196 -3.07 -15.47 9.29
C VAL A 196 -4.15 -14.41 9.34
N ILE A 197 -5.35 -14.80 9.72
CA ILE A 197 -6.48 -13.90 9.88
C ILE A 197 -6.73 -13.69 11.36
N LEU A 198 -6.63 -12.44 11.78
CA LEU A 198 -6.87 -11.98 13.16
C LEU A 198 -8.36 -11.67 13.38
N PRO A 199 -8.79 -11.50 14.63
CA PRO A 199 -10.15 -11.05 14.92
C PRO A 199 -10.47 -9.74 14.22
N THR A 200 -11.69 -9.63 13.70
CA THR A 200 -12.14 -8.42 13.00
C THR A 200 -12.15 -7.20 13.91
N TYR A 201 -11.52 -6.12 13.49
CA TYR A 201 -11.68 -4.82 14.11
C TYR A 201 -13.00 -4.18 13.66
N ALA A 202 -14.04 -4.36 14.49
CA ALA A 202 -15.41 -3.96 14.16
C ALA A 202 -15.60 -2.43 14.02
N ALA A 203 -14.70 -1.62 14.59
CA ALA A 203 -14.83 -0.16 14.68
C ALA A 203 -16.14 0.27 15.35
N ARG A 204 -17.17 0.59 14.57
CA ARG A 204 -18.50 1.01 15.08
C ARG A 204 -19.60 0.02 14.74
N GLU A 205 -19.26 -1.10 14.12
CA GLU A 205 -20.23 -2.12 13.72
C GLU A 205 -20.47 -3.12 14.86
N THR A 206 -21.69 -3.64 14.93
CA THR A 206 -22.11 -4.63 15.93
C THR A 206 -22.51 -5.96 15.32
N ALA A 207 -22.75 -5.99 14.00
CA ALA A 207 -23.09 -7.21 13.29
C ALA A 207 -21.82 -8.02 13.01
N GLU A 208 -21.82 -9.28 13.42
CA GLU A 208 -20.72 -10.21 13.16
C GLU A 208 -21.05 -11.10 11.97
N THR A 209 -20.02 -11.45 11.20
CA THR A 209 -20.11 -12.36 10.06
C THR A 209 -18.98 -13.39 10.14
N ASP A 210 -19.15 -14.50 9.47
CA ASP A 210 -18.12 -15.54 9.32
C ASP A 210 -17.26 -15.37 8.05
N THR A 211 -17.38 -14.23 7.37
CA THR A 211 -16.69 -13.96 6.10
C THR A 211 -15.18 -14.10 6.18
N PRO A 212 -14.48 -13.65 7.25
CA PRO A 212 -13.02 -13.89 7.38
C PRO A 212 -12.67 -15.38 7.34
N PHE A 213 -13.48 -16.23 7.96
CA PHE A 213 -13.30 -17.68 7.93
C PHE A 213 -13.59 -18.28 6.54
N GLN A 214 -14.57 -17.75 5.81
CA GLN A 214 -14.82 -18.16 4.42
C GLN A 214 -13.67 -17.75 3.51
N ILE A 215 -13.10 -16.57 3.69
CA ILE A 215 -11.89 -16.14 2.99
C ILE A 215 -10.74 -17.13 3.22
N ALA A 216 -10.48 -17.50 4.48
CA ALA A 216 -9.44 -18.48 4.81
C ALA A 216 -9.64 -19.82 4.10
N LYS A 217 -10.87 -20.32 4.08
CA LYS A 217 -11.23 -21.59 3.38
C LYS A 217 -10.97 -21.54 1.89
N ASN A 218 -11.18 -20.37 1.27
CA ASN A 218 -11.01 -20.17 -0.16
C ASN A 218 -9.56 -19.95 -0.59
N ILE A 219 -8.61 -19.86 0.36
CA ILE A 219 -7.18 -19.80 0.08
C ILE A 219 -6.65 -21.24 -0.07
N PRO A 220 -6.13 -21.62 -1.26
CA PRO A 220 -5.76 -23.00 -1.54
C PRO A 220 -4.57 -23.49 -0.69
N GLY A 221 -4.48 -24.81 -0.48
CA GLY A 221 -3.30 -25.47 0.06
C GLY A 221 -3.15 -25.34 1.58
N ALA A 222 -4.24 -25.13 2.34
CA ALA A 222 -4.22 -24.98 3.81
C ALA A 222 -3.19 -23.94 4.30
N ARG A 223 -2.98 -22.88 3.50
CA ARG A 223 -2.02 -21.80 3.79
C ARG A 223 -2.59 -20.72 4.70
N ALA A 224 -3.88 -20.78 5.03
CA ALA A 224 -4.55 -19.80 5.85
C ALA A 224 -5.03 -20.39 7.19
N ALA A 225 -4.88 -19.63 8.26
CA ALA A 225 -5.39 -19.95 9.59
C ALA A 225 -6.08 -18.72 10.20
N CYS A 226 -7.18 -18.95 10.90
CA CYS A 226 -7.91 -17.92 11.65
C CYS A 226 -7.69 -18.12 13.15
N PHE A 227 -7.63 -17.02 13.88
CA PHE A 227 -7.43 -17.03 15.33
C PHE A 227 -8.41 -16.06 16.01
N ASP A 228 -8.84 -16.42 17.22
CA ASP A 228 -9.73 -15.60 18.04
C ASP A 228 -8.95 -14.63 18.96
N GLY A 229 -7.61 -14.76 18.99
CA GLY A 229 -6.73 -13.95 19.84
C GLY A 229 -5.37 -13.67 19.22
N PHE A 230 -4.79 -12.55 19.62
CA PHE A 230 -3.46 -12.13 19.13
C PHE A 230 -2.35 -13.02 19.68
N ALA A 231 -2.47 -13.49 20.93
CA ALA A 231 -1.46 -14.31 21.57
C ALA A 231 -1.27 -15.66 20.83
N GLU A 232 -2.38 -16.36 20.58
CA GLU A 232 -2.36 -17.63 19.85
C GLU A 232 -1.84 -17.47 18.42
N ALA A 233 -2.27 -16.39 17.73
CA ALA A 233 -1.78 -16.09 16.39
C ALA A 233 -0.28 -15.78 16.39
N ALA A 234 0.23 -15.03 17.37
CA ALA A 234 1.65 -14.71 17.48
C ALA A 234 2.48 -15.95 17.80
N ASP A 235 2.03 -16.80 18.71
CA ASP A 235 2.68 -18.10 19.02
C ASP A 235 2.72 -19.01 17.78
N PHE A 236 1.63 -19.04 17.00
CA PHE A 236 1.58 -19.82 15.77
C PHE A 236 2.58 -19.31 14.73
N VAL A 237 2.61 -17.99 14.48
CA VAL A 237 3.54 -17.41 13.52
C VAL A 237 4.99 -17.64 13.97
N ALA A 238 5.33 -17.31 15.22
CA ALA A 238 6.67 -17.51 15.78
C ALA A 238 7.10 -18.98 15.72
N GLY A 239 6.20 -19.93 16.00
CA GLY A 239 6.46 -21.36 15.95
C GLY A 239 6.71 -21.90 14.53
N GLN A 240 6.08 -21.31 13.52
CA GLN A 240 6.16 -21.77 12.12
C GLN A 240 7.17 -21.00 11.27
N ALA A 241 7.58 -19.79 11.66
CA ALA A 241 8.54 -18.97 10.93
C ALA A 241 9.96 -19.56 11.06
N LYS A 242 10.32 -20.44 10.13
CA LYS A 242 11.65 -21.10 10.04
C LYS A 242 12.35 -20.66 8.77
N GLY A 243 13.64 -20.33 8.87
CA GLY A 243 14.41 -19.76 7.77
C GLY A 243 14.00 -18.32 7.48
N LEU A 244 14.27 -17.84 6.26
CA LEU A 244 14.00 -16.46 5.87
C LEU A 244 12.49 -16.18 5.77
N ASN A 245 11.98 -15.24 6.56
CA ASN A 245 10.58 -14.85 6.56
C ASN A 245 10.42 -13.34 6.51
N VAL A 246 9.37 -12.88 5.85
CA VAL A 246 8.82 -11.54 6.01
C VAL A 246 7.35 -11.61 6.40
N VAL A 247 7.00 -11.01 7.53
CA VAL A 247 5.65 -11.03 8.09
C VAL A 247 5.06 -9.63 7.98
N ILE A 248 4.03 -9.46 7.15
CA ILE A 248 3.37 -8.18 6.98
C ILE A 248 2.06 -8.19 7.76
N VAL A 249 1.94 -7.27 8.70
CA VAL A 249 0.75 -7.08 9.54
C VAL A 249 -0.10 -5.97 8.93
N PHE A 250 -1.19 -6.37 8.28
CA PHE A 250 -2.18 -5.47 7.69
C PHE A 250 -3.26 -5.13 8.69
N SER A 251 -3.33 -3.87 9.10
CA SER A 251 -4.32 -3.44 10.08
C SER A 251 -4.55 -1.93 10.09
N ALA A 252 -5.80 -1.51 10.09
CA ALA A 252 -6.19 -0.14 10.42
C ALA A 252 -6.58 0.03 11.90
N GLY A 253 -6.56 -1.07 12.69
CA GLY A 253 -6.91 -1.12 14.10
C GLY A 253 -5.72 -1.39 15.01
N LYS A 254 -5.69 -2.58 15.59
CA LYS A 254 -4.78 -3.00 16.67
C LYS A 254 -3.52 -3.74 16.17
N GLY A 255 -3.27 -3.80 14.87
CA GLY A 255 -2.11 -4.49 14.28
C GLY A 255 -0.75 -4.14 14.91
N PRO A 256 -0.44 -2.89 15.26
CA PRO A 256 0.81 -2.57 15.94
C PRO A 256 1.00 -3.34 17.27
N GLN A 257 -0.08 -3.60 18.01
CA GLN A 257 -0.03 -4.42 19.24
C GLN A 257 0.32 -5.88 18.92
N PHE A 258 -0.28 -6.43 17.85
CA PHE A 258 0.07 -7.76 17.37
C PHE A 258 1.54 -7.84 16.93
N ALA A 259 2.00 -6.86 16.16
CA ALA A 259 3.38 -6.83 15.67
C ALA A 259 4.40 -6.78 16.82
N SER A 260 4.15 -5.95 17.86
CA SER A 260 5.01 -5.90 19.05
C SER A 260 5.05 -7.26 19.76
N LEU A 261 3.88 -7.88 19.99
CA LEU A 261 3.80 -9.20 20.61
C LEU A 261 4.52 -10.27 19.80
N LEU A 262 4.39 -10.25 18.47
CA LEU A 262 5.11 -11.18 17.59
C LEU A 262 6.63 -11.00 17.70
N CYS A 263 7.12 -9.76 17.72
CA CYS A 263 8.54 -9.47 17.89
C CYS A 263 9.08 -10.03 19.23
N GLU A 264 8.34 -9.84 20.33
CA GLU A 264 8.69 -10.42 21.64
C GLU A 264 8.79 -11.95 21.55
N LYS A 265 7.82 -12.63 20.93
CA LYS A 265 7.82 -14.08 20.75
C LYS A 265 8.97 -14.61 19.88
N LEU A 266 9.31 -13.87 18.83
CA LEU A 266 10.45 -14.23 17.98
C LEU A 266 11.79 -14.10 18.72
N ASP A 267 11.94 -13.08 19.57
CA ASP A 267 13.14 -12.88 20.38
C ASP A 267 13.27 -13.91 21.50
N GLU A 268 12.16 -14.26 22.20
CA GLU A 268 12.12 -15.34 23.21
C GLU A 268 12.57 -16.67 22.61
N ARG A 269 12.09 -16.99 21.40
CA ARG A 269 12.48 -18.22 20.71
C ARG A 269 13.97 -18.24 20.37
N ARG A 270 14.53 -17.12 19.88
CA ARG A 270 15.95 -16.99 19.56
C ARG A 270 16.86 -17.25 20.77
N GLN A 271 16.39 -16.96 21.99
CA GLN A 271 17.14 -17.19 23.22
C GLN A 271 17.11 -18.66 23.66
N ASN A 272 16.15 -19.45 23.16
CA ASN A 272 15.93 -20.85 23.54
C ASN A 272 16.44 -21.86 22.50
N ASP A 273 16.78 -21.42 21.28
CA ASP A 273 17.44 -22.20 20.21
C ASP A 273 18.97 -22.01 20.24
#